data_0c476c2a35c2e217fbe44cdfc6b3af2f
#
_entry.id   0c476c2a35c2e217fbe44cdfc6b3af2f
#
_cell.length_a   1.000
_cell.length_b   1.000
_cell.length_c   1.000
_cell.angle_alpha   90.00
_cell.angle_beta   90.00
_cell.angle_gamma   90.00
#
_symmetry.space_group_name_H-M   'P 1'
#
loop_
_entity.id
_entity.type
_entity.pdbx_description
1 polymer ?
#
loop_
_entity_poly.entity_id
_entity_poly.type
_entity_poly.pdbx_seq_one_letter_code
_entity_poly.pdbx_strand_id
1 'polypeptide(L)'
;MLDNQKVADSNCLDSLSPLRSPKLSDGPVNLEAALAPRDDRDANTIPFYDRDDALPVSNLVSHLCDLFFAHLGCSFPFLQRDRFLQDLKDKKIDTMLVDAVCSLAARFSPHPLLGPPQAPPIDRSQPPADVNLCDRGLPFAHRAMSALVDALACPTLSAVQACLLLAYEQFGSNHDSGLWMYLGISIRMAQDLGLQKLQGLKYNYGQKGVTPSAVMTGQAGKLREDQYDDLDVYQSPKTIPPVIGAERARERERVDSFWSVFFLDRVISSGTGRPVTLRDEDIELCFPLQSESQLPNGWPAPFPPLIRIIHLYGRVTDLINGIQDVNHVTSDTLKRLAGMESDLTGIYQRLSPRLHFNAANFQAYVKAKEGTNFILLHFVSVHNVSVYDSTLG
;
A
#
# COMPACT_ATOMS: atom_id res chain seq x y z
N MET A 1 -47.18 -7.17 -30.97
CA MET A 1 -47.37 -8.14 -29.93
C MET A 1 -45.99 -8.32 -29.33
N LEU A 2 -45.66 -7.55 -28.33
CA LEU A 2 -45.83 -7.84 -26.89
C LEU A 2 -44.82 -8.90 -26.48
N ASP A 3 -43.95 -8.78 -25.54
CA ASP A 3 -43.99 -8.10 -24.24
C ASP A 3 -42.54 -7.91 -23.70
N ASN A 4 -42.23 -6.79 -23.21
CA ASN A 4 -41.94 -6.44 -21.82
C ASN A 4 -41.35 -7.56 -20.93
N GLN A 5 -40.12 -7.41 -20.56
CA GLN A 5 -39.80 -7.56 -19.14
C GLN A 5 -38.67 -6.61 -18.72
N LYS A 6 -39.12 -5.53 -18.11
CA LYS A 6 -38.37 -4.74 -17.16
C LYS A 6 -37.87 -5.67 -16.04
N VAL A 7 -36.62 -5.61 -15.72
CA VAL A 7 -36.20 -5.86 -14.35
C VAL A 7 -35.59 -4.58 -13.83
N ALA A 8 -36.35 -3.97 -13.00
CA ALA A 8 -35.92 -2.98 -12.04
C ALA A 8 -35.04 -3.68 -11.01
N ASP A 9 -33.97 -3.06 -10.61
CA ASP A 9 -33.62 -3.02 -9.22
C ASP A 9 -32.86 -1.74 -8.91
N SER A 10 -33.64 -0.73 -8.70
CA SER A 10 -33.28 0.50 -8.05
C SER A 10 -33.50 0.34 -6.53
N ASN A 11 -32.65 -0.36 -5.83
CA ASN A 11 -32.70 -0.45 -4.36
C ASN A 11 -31.34 -0.24 -3.67
N CYS A 12 -30.46 0.54 -4.29
CA CYS A 12 -29.17 0.89 -3.68
C CYS A 12 -29.09 2.36 -3.22
N LEU A 13 -30.21 3.09 -3.22
CA LEU A 13 -30.25 4.52 -2.89
C LEU A 13 -30.90 4.86 -1.53
N ASP A 14 -31.45 3.90 -0.81
CA ASP A 14 -32.20 4.17 0.42
C ASP A 14 -31.42 3.96 1.73
N SER A 15 -30.11 3.68 1.68
CA SER A 15 -29.29 3.55 2.90
C SER A 15 -28.35 4.71 3.19
N LEU A 16 -28.44 5.80 2.45
CA LEU A 16 -27.74 7.05 2.79
C LEU A 16 -28.56 7.85 3.80
N SER A 17 -28.48 7.46 5.07
CA SER A 17 -28.86 8.38 6.15
C SER A 17 -28.00 9.63 6.07
N PRO A 18 -28.57 10.84 6.04
CA PRO A 18 -27.78 12.06 6.01
C PRO A 18 -26.91 12.11 7.27
N LEU A 19 -25.59 12.20 7.06
CA LEU A 19 -24.62 12.55 8.10
C LEU A 19 -25.13 13.83 8.78
N ARG A 20 -25.71 13.70 9.97
CA ARG A 20 -25.98 14.85 10.84
C ARG A 20 -24.63 15.39 11.28
N SER A 21 -24.25 16.53 10.72
CA SER A 21 -23.20 17.35 11.28
C SER A 21 -23.46 17.56 12.77
N PRO A 22 -22.46 17.35 13.64
CA PRO A 22 -22.59 17.72 15.04
C PRO A 22 -22.91 19.22 15.10
N LYS A 23 -24.02 19.59 15.72
CA LYS A 23 -24.31 21.01 16.01
C LYS A 23 -23.19 21.50 16.92
N LEU A 24 -22.41 22.48 16.47
CA LEU A 24 -21.58 23.28 17.36
C LEU A 24 -22.53 23.87 18.41
N SER A 25 -22.37 23.43 19.64
CA SER A 25 -23.00 24.10 20.77
C SER A 25 -22.14 25.32 21.08
N ASP A 26 -22.70 26.52 20.83
CA ASP A 26 -22.14 27.78 21.30
C ASP A 26 -22.26 27.85 22.85
N GLY A 27 -21.29 27.19 23.52
CA GLY A 27 -21.09 27.38 24.95
C GLY A 27 -19.68 27.97 25.15
N PRO A 28 -19.52 28.89 26.14
CA PRO A 28 -18.20 29.46 26.41
C PRO A 28 -17.21 28.32 26.74
N VAL A 29 -16.11 28.26 25.98
CA VAL A 29 -15.01 27.33 26.23
C VAL A 29 -14.43 27.66 27.60
N ASN A 30 -14.69 26.79 28.57
CA ASN A 30 -14.18 26.97 29.93
C ASN A 30 -12.69 26.58 29.94
N LEU A 31 -11.84 27.59 29.87
CA LEU A 31 -10.38 27.44 29.81
C LEU A 31 -9.82 26.80 31.10
N GLU A 32 -10.55 26.81 32.21
CA GLU A 32 -10.16 26.18 33.48
C GLU A 32 -10.25 24.63 33.43
N ALA A 33 -11.09 24.07 32.55
CA ALA A 33 -11.18 22.61 32.38
C ALA A 33 -9.97 22.02 31.67
N ALA A 34 -9.17 22.85 30.98
CA ALA A 34 -7.96 22.42 30.26
C ALA A 34 -6.71 22.34 31.16
N LEU A 35 -6.78 22.85 32.38
CA LEU A 35 -5.67 22.92 33.36
C LEU A 35 -5.85 21.99 34.58
N ALA A 36 -6.93 21.21 34.62
CA ALA A 36 -7.11 20.23 35.71
C ALA A 36 -6.13 19.07 35.56
N PRO A 37 -5.50 18.59 36.66
CA PRO A 37 -4.69 17.37 36.63
C PRO A 37 -5.57 16.23 36.10
N ARG A 38 -5.08 15.50 35.08
CA ARG A 38 -5.78 14.31 34.56
C ARG A 38 -5.88 13.29 35.68
N ASP A 39 -7.05 13.20 36.26
CA ASP A 39 -7.44 12.22 37.26
C ASP A 39 -7.51 10.84 36.58
N ASP A 40 -7.17 9.77 37.30
CA ASP A 40 -7.14 8.34 36.89
C ASP A 40 -8.45 7.78 36.27
N ARG A 41 -9.37 8.65 35.88
CA ARG A 41 -10.65 8.29 35.25
C ARG A 41 -10.59 7.92 33.79
N ASP A 42 -9.42 8.08 33.13
CA ASP A 42 -9.24 7.84 31.69
C ASP A 42 -8.71 6.42 31.35
N ALA A 43 -8.76 5.46 32.27
CA ALA A 43 -8.33 4.10 32.05
C ALA A 43 -9.09 3.38 30.89
N ASN A 44 -10.14 4.00 30.37
CA ASN A 44 -10.99 3.44 29.31
C ASN A 44 -10.90 4.20 27.97
N THR A 45 -10.04 5.20 27.85
CA THR A 45 -9.85 5.95 26.61
C THR A 45 -8.63 5.44 25.84
N ILE A 46 -8.78 5.32 24.49
CA ILE A 46 -7.68 4.93 23.62
C ILE A 46 -6.59 6.01 23.66
N PRO A 47 -5.35 5.68 24.09
CA PRO A 47 -4.24 6.64 24.11
C PRO A 47 -3.71 6.80 22.67
N PHE A 48 -4.08 7.88 22.02
CA PHE A 48 -3.58 8.20 20.69
C PHE A 48 -2.14 8.76 20.73
N TYR A 49 -1.45 8.61 19.61
CA TYR A 49 -0.18 9.28 19.41
C TYR A 49 -0.41 10.77 19.14
N ASP A 50 0.37 11.60 19.83
CA ASP A 50 0.45 13.02 19.55
C ASP A 50 1.93 13.42 19.50
N ARG A 51 2.31 14.05 18.39
CA ARG A 51 3.68 14.50 18.14
C ARG A 51 4.09 15.61 19.09
N ASP A 52 3.15 16.48 19.43
CA ASP A 52 3.40 17.69 20.21
C ASP A 52 3.23 17.48 21.74
N ASP A 53 2.71 16.31 22.15
CA ASP A 53 2.61 15.94 23.54
C ASP A 53 4.00 15.63 24.14
N ALA A 54 4.30 16.17 25.31
CA ALA A 54 5.55 15.90 26.02
C ALA A 54 5.63 14.49 26.64
N LEU A 55 4.49 13.78 26.77
CA LEU A 55 4.46 12.43 27.32
C LEU A 55 5.08 11.41 26.36
N PRO A 56 5.69 10.33 26.86
CA PRO A 56 6.21 9.27 26.01
C PRO A 56 5.08 8.61 25.21
N VAL A 57 5.46 7.99 24.08
CA VAL A 57 4.50 7.22 23.26
C VAL A 57 3.86 6.12 24.09
N SER A 58 2.55 5.98 24.00
CA SER A 58 1.82 4.97 24.78
C SER A 58 2.24 3.55 24.40
N ASN A 59 2.14 2.63 25.37
CA ASN A 59 2.44 1.22 25.14
C ASN A 59 1.51 0.60 24.08
N LEU A 60 0.25 1.04 24.01
CA LEU A 60 -0.70 0.57 23.00
C LEU A 60 -0.25 0.95 21.59
N VAL A 61 0.11 2.21 21.33
CA VAL A 61 0.59 2.67 20.04
C VAL A 61 1.88 1.93 19.64
N SER A 62 2.83 1.80 20.58
CA SER A 62 4.07 1.06 20.34
C SER A 62 3.80 -0.40 19.98
N HIS A 63 2.89 -1.06 20.70
CA HIS A 63 2.45 -2.42 20.42
C HIS A 63 1.79 -2.56 19.05
N LEU A 64 0.92 -1.63 18.67
CA LEU A 64 0.27 -1.64 17.35
C LEU A 64 1.28 -1.46 16.22
N CYS A 65 2.24 -0.55 16.36
CA CYS A 65 3.31 -0.40 15.38
C CYS A 65 4.16 -1.68 15.24
N ASP A 66 4.48 -2.36 16.35
CA ASP A 66 5.19 -3.65 16.30
C ASP A 66 4.36 -4.73 15.59
N LEU A 67 3.04 -4.80 15.85
CA LEU A 67 2.13 -5.72 15.13
C LEU A 67 2.04 -5.39 13.64
N PHE A 68 2.00 -4.11 13.26
CA PHE A 68 2.02 -3.71 11.87
C PHE A 68 3.23 -4.30 11.14
N PHE A 69 4.43 -4.08 11.67
CA PHE A 69 5.65 -4.62 11.05
C PHE A 69 5.75 -6.14 11.14
N ALA A 70 5.10 -6.77 12.12
CA ALA A 70 5.06 -8.22 12.22
C ALA A 70 4.19 -8.88 11.14
N HIS A 71 3.07 -8.25 10.76
CA HIS A 71 2.06 -8.83 9.90
C HIS A 71 1.97 -8.20 8.51
N LEU A 72 2.25 -6.91 8.39
CA LEU A 72 2.03 -6.13 7.18
C LEU A 72 3.30 -5.46 6.62
N GLY A 73 4.39 -5.42 7.38
CA GLY A 73 5.58 -4.63 7.04
C GLY A 73 6.15 -4.90 5.65
N CYS A 74 6.09 -6.14 5.16
CA CYS A 74 6.59 -6.47 3.82
C CYS A 74 5.75 -5.83 2.70
N SER A 75 4.45 -5.64 2.91
CA SER A 75 3.56 -5.04 1.92
C SER A 75 3.78 -3.53 1.76
N PHE A 76 4.48 -2.91 2.70
CA PHE A 76 4.73 -1.48 2.74
C PHE A 76 6.24 -1.18 2.92
N PRO A 77 7.08 -1.49 1.92
CA PRO A 77 8.53 -1.43 2.02
C PRO A 77 9.08 -0.01 2.24
N PHE A 78 8.26 1.02 1.99
CA PHE A 78 8.60 2.40 2.28
C PHE A 78 8.69 2.70 3.78
N LEU A 79 7.99 1.95 4.63
CA LEU A 79 8.10 2.08 6.08
C LEU A 79 9.27 1.22 6.58
N GLN A 80 10.44 1.83 6.70
CA GLN A 80 11.64 1.17 7.20
C GLN A 80 11.52 0.95 8.71
N ARG A 81 11.26 -0.30 9.13
CA ARG A 81 10.88 -0.68 10.51
C ARG A 81 11.73 0.01 11.60
N ASP A 82 13.03 -0.19 11.56
CA ASP A 82 13.90 0.26 12.65
C ASP A 82 13.96 1.78 12.74
N ARG A 83 14.00 2.45 11.58
CA ARG A 83 13.93 3.90 11.49
C ARG A 83 12.57 4.43 11.96
N PHE A 84 11.48 3.82 11.49
CA PHE A 84 10.14 4.22 11.90
C PHE A 84 9.95 4.10 13.42
N LEU A 85 10.37 2.98 14.03
CA LEU A 85 10.24 2.79 15.49
C LEU A 85 11.12 3.74 16.29
N GLN A 86 12.28 4.13 15.75
CA GLN A 86 13.12 5.14 16.39
C GLN A 86 12.49 6.54 16.27
N ASP A 87 12.05 6.92 15.05
CA ASP A 87 11.41 8.21 14.81
C ASP A 87 10.06 8.33 15.55
N LEU A 88 9.36 7.21 15.79
CA LEU A 88 8.15 7.17 16.64
C LEU A 88 8.49 7.53 18.08
N LYS A 89 9.53 6.93 18.65
CA LYS A 89 10.00 7.24 20.02
C LYS A 89 10.46 8.69 20.17
N ASP A 90 11.13 9.19 19.15
CA ASP A 90 11.62 10.58 19.07
C ASP A 90 10.53 11.59 18.72
N LYS A 91 9.29 11.12 18.52
CA LYS A 91 8.11 11.95 18.14
C LYS A 91 8.31 12.76 16.86
N LYS A 92 8.98 12.17 15.85
CA LYS A 92 9.28 12.81 14.57
C LYS A 92 8.29 12.45 13.47
N ILE A 93 7.47 11.40 13.68
CA ILE A 93 6.53 10.92 12.66
C ILE A 93 5.26 11.77 12.70
N ASP A 94 4.68 11.97 11.52
CA ASP A 94 3.40 12.62 11.37
C ASP A 94 2.28 11.81 12.06
N THR A 95 1.41 12.50 12.79
CA THR A 95 0.32 11.89 13.57
C THR A 95 -0.64 11.11 12.68
N MET A 96 -0.98 11.64 11.50
CA MET A 96 -1.87 10.98 10.54
C MET A 96 -1.29 9.64 10.07
N LEU A 97 0.03 9.57 9.84
CA LEU A 97 0.70 8.35 9.41
C LEU A 97 0.70 7.29 10.53
N VAL A 98 0.97 7.69 11.78
CA VAL A 98 0.92 6.76 12.92
C VAL A 98 -0.49 6.21 13.11
N ASP A 99 -1.50 7.06 13.00
CA ASP A 99 -2.89 6.64 13.12
C ASP A 99 -3.28 5.66 11.98
N ALA A 100 -2.87 5.92 10.75
CA ALA A 100 -3.11 5.01 9.63
C ALA A 100 -2.41 3.64 9.82
N VAL A 101 -1.20 3.61 10.37
CA VAL A 101 -0.50 2.37 10.75
C VAL A 101 -1.26 1.63 11.85
N CYS A 102 -1.68 2.33 12.91
CA CYS A 102 -2.42 1.75 14.02
C CYS A 102 -3.78 1.21 13.57
N SER A 103 -4.47 1.87 12.63
CA SER A 103 -5.77 1.43 12.12
C SER A 103 -5.70 0.04 11.49
N LEU A 104 -4.68 -0.20 10.67
CA LEU A 104 -4.45 -1.50 10.04
C LEU A 104 -3.98 -2.57 11.03
N ALA A 105 -3.17 -2.18 12.02
CA ALA A 105 -2.59 -3.10 12.99
C ALA A 105 -3.58 -3.58 14.06
N ALA A 106 -4.57 -2.76 14.39
CA ALA A 106 -5.52 -3.01 15.48
C ALA A 106 -6.28 -4.34 15.37
N ARG A 107 -6.52 -4.82 14.12
CA ARG A 107 -7.17 -6.11 13.85
C ARG A 107 -6.38 -7.31 14.38
N PHE A 108 -5.07 -7.18 14.54
CA PHE A 108 -4.20 -8.24 15.05
C PHE A 108 -4.00 -8.18 16.57
N SER A 109 -4.50 -7.13 17.23
CA SER A 109 -4.29 -6.91 18.65
C SER A 109 -5.45 -7.46 19.49
N PRO A 110 -5.17 -8.29 20.51
CA PRO A 110 -6.17 -8.72 21.49
C PRO A 110 -6.41 -7.69 22.59
N HIS A 111 -5.84 -6.48 22.48
CA HIS A 111 -5.87 -5.49 23.56
C HIS A 111 -7.30 -5.09 23.94
N PRO A 112 -7.68 -5.09 25.24
CA PRO A 112 -9.07 -4.85 25.67
C PRO A 112 -9.65 -3.49 25.25
N LEU A 113 -8.83 -2.44 25.19
CA LEU A 113 -9.26 -1.11 24.77
C LEU A 113 -9.72 -1.04 23.31
N LEU A 114 -9.38 -2.05 22.48
CA LEU A 114 -9.76 -2.13 21.07
C LEU A 114 -10.99 -3.05 20.86
N GLY A 115 -11.47 -3.68 21.94
CA GLY A 115 -12.69 -4.48 21.91
C GLY A 115 -13.94 -3.60 21.93
N PRO A 116 -15.13 -4.18 21.64
CA PRO A 116 -16.37 -3.48 21.89
C PRO A 116 -16.42 -3.12 23.38
N PRO A 117 -16.98 -1.94 23.73
CA PRO A 117 -17.21 -1.62 25.12
C PRO A 117 -17.96 -2.80 25.74
N GLN A 118 -17.43 -3.33 26.84
CA GLN A 118 -18.05 -4.44 27.57
C GLN A 118 -19.45 -3.99 27.96
N ALA A 119 -20.46 -4.43 27.20
CA ALA A 119 -21.85 -4.27 27.63
C ALA A 119 -21.97 -4.96 28.99
N PRO A 120 -22.65 -4.32 29.98
CA PRO A 120 -22.94 -4.99 31.22
C PRO A 120 -23.60 -6.33 30.89
N PRO A 121 -23.38 -7.41 31.64
CA PRO A 121 -23.88 -8.73 31.34
C PRO A 121 -25.41 -8.77 31.48
N ILE A 122 -26.08 -8.35 30.43
CA ILE A 122 -27.52 -8.45 30.25
C ILE A 122 -27.70 -9.68 29.37
N ASP A 123 -28.06 -10.78 30.00
CA ASP A 123 -28.52 -12.01 29.41
C ASP A 123 -27.48 -12.91 28.70
N ARG A 124 -27.12 -14.01 29.35
CA ARG A 124 -26.24 -15.09 28.87
C ARG A 124 -26.84 -15.95 27.73
N SER A 125 -27.99 -15.58 27.21
CA SER A 125 -28.70 -16.37 26.19
C SER A 125 -28.48 -15.91 24.75
N GLN A 126 -27.82 -14.78 24.51
CA GLN A 126 -27.44 -14.38 23.15
C GLN A 126 -26.00 -14.79 22.84
N PRO A 127 -25.73 -15.40 21.66
CA PRO A 127 -24.36 -15.61 21.22
C PRO A 127 -23.64 -14.27 21.16
N PRO A 128 -22.33 -14.20 21.53
CA PRO A 128 -21.57 -12.98 21.42
C PRO A 128 -21.68 -12.46 19.98
N ALA A 129 -22.03 -11.19 19.83
CA ALA A 129 -22.09 -10.55 18.52
C ALA A 129 -20.73 -10.77 17.84
N ASP A 130 -20.75 -11.21 16.58
CA ASP A 130 -19.55 -11.39 15.78
C ASP A 130 -18.82 -10.06 15.71
N VAL A 131 -17.76 -9.92 16.50
CA VAL A 131 -16.94 -8.69 16.53
C VAL A 131 -16.10 -8.70 15.28
N ASN A 132 -16.46 -7.84 14.34
CA ASN A 132 -15.63 -7.62 13.17
C ASN A 132 -14.28 -7.05 13.61
N LEU A 133 -13.21 -7.82 13.40
CA LEU A 133 -11.85 -7.42 13.80
C LEU A 133 -11.38 -6.12 13.12
N CYS A 134 -11.97 -5.78 11.98
CA CYS A 134 -11.67 -4.53 11.28
C CYS A 134 -12.14 -3.32 12.08
N ASP A 135 -13.23 -3.43 12.85
CA ASP A 135 -13.81 -2.31 13.61
C ASP A 135 -12.87 -1.82 14.72
N ARG A 136 -11.94 -2.66 15.17
CA ARG A 136 -10.93 -2.29 16.18
C ARG A 136 -10.04 -1.14 15.75
N GLY A 137 -9.82 -0.97 14.44
CA GLY A 137 -9.01 0.10 13.87
C GLY A 137 -9.75 1.41 13.64
N LEU A 138 -11.09 1.41 13.66
CA LEU A 138 -11.90 2.56 13.32
C LEU A 138 -11.58 3.86 14.07
N PRO A 139 -11.29 3.87 15.39
CA PRO A 139 -10.94 5.10 16.09
C PRO A 139 -9.68 5.78 15.52
N PHE A 140 -8.67 5.00 15.15
CA PHE A 140 -7.45 5.49 14.51
C PHE A 140 -7.72 5.92 13.06
N ALA A 141 -8.47 5.11 12.29
CA ALA A 141 -8.86 5.44 10.93
C ALA A 141 -9.61 6.77 10.87
N HIS A 142 -10.62 6.96 11.70
CA HIS A 142 -11.41 8.21 11.74
C HIS A 142 -10.54 9.42 12.08
N ARG A 143 -9.58 9.28 12.98
CA ARG A 143 -8.66 10.37 13.34
C ARG A 143 -7.72 10.70 12.18
N ALA A 144 -7.15 9.70 11.51
CA ALA A 144 -6.33 9.90 10.32
C ALA A 144 -7.13 10.54 9.17
N MET A 145 -8.38 10.11 8.95
CA MET A 145 -9.29 10.69 7.96
C MET A 145 -9.62 12.16 8.27
N SER A 146 -9.82 12.49 9.54
CA SER A 146 -10.08 13.88 9.95
C SER A 146 -8.88 14.79 9.70
N ALA A 147 -7.66 14.31 9.93
CA ALA A 147 -6.42 15.05 9.67
C ALA A 147 -6.15 15.27 8.18
N LEU A 148 -6.76 14.48 7.29
CA LEU A 148 -6.58 14.60 5.84
C LEU A 148 -7.02 15.96 5.31
N VAL A 149 -8.03 16.58 5.88
CA VAL A 149 -8.55 17.88 5.43
C VAL A 149 -7.45 18.94 5.42
N ASP A 150 -6.65 18.98 6.47
CA ASP A 150 -5.53 19.91 6.60
C ASP A 150 -4.36 19.53 5.66
N ALA A 151 -4.13 18.24 5.46
CA ALA A 151 -3.07 17.73 4.60
C ALA A 151 -3.33 17.96 3.10
N LEU A 152 -4.59 18.17 2.68
CA LEU A 152 -4.94 18.44 1.27
C LEU A 152 -4.35 19.76 0.76
N ALA A 153 -4.22 20.78 1.62
CA ALA A 153 -3.67 22.08 1.24
C ALA A 153 -2.14 22.06 1.08
N CYS A 154 -1.45 21.19 1.82
CA CYS A 154 0.00 21.07 1.83
C CYS A 154 0.41 19.59 1.86
N PRO A 155 0.39 18.89 0.73
CA PRO A 155 0.73 17.48 0.66
C PRO A 155 2.16 17.20 1.19
N THR A 156 2.31 16.12 1.93
CA THR A 156 3.59 15.61 2.41
C THR A 156 3.75 14.13 2.05
N LEU A 157 4.97 13.63 2.08
CA LEU A 157 5.22 12.19 1.87
C LEU A 157 4.45 11.33 2.88
N SER A 158 4.40 11.76 4.15
CA SER A 158 3.62 11.08 5.19
C SER A 158 2.12 11.05 4.89
N ALA A 159 1.58 12.12 4.31
CA ALA A 159 0.17 12.16 3.89
C ALA A 159 -0.12 11.19 2.72
N VAL A 160 0.78 11.10 1.73
CA VAL A 160 0.69 10.10 0.65
C VAL A 160 0.66 8.68 1.23
N GLN A 161 1.60 8.38 2.14
CA GLN A 161 1.71 7.08 2.80
C GLN A 161 0.46 6.77 3.64
N ALA A 162 -0.02 7.73 4.42
CA ALA A 162 -1.22 7.58 5.24
C ALA A 162 -2.48 7.33 4.38
N CYS A 163 -2.67 8.08 3.29
CA CYS A 163 -3.78 7.85 2.36
C CYS A 163 -3.71 6.47 1.71
N LEU A 164 -2.51 6.00 1.35
CA LEU A 164 -2.33 4.65 0.84
C LEU A 164 -2.75 3.60 1.87
N LEU A 165 -2.34 3.74 3.14
CA LEU A 165 -2.74 2.84 4.22
C LEU A 165 -4.24 2.89 4.50
N LEU A 166 -4.85 4.09 4.45
CA LEU A 166 -6.30 4.24 4.58
C LEU A 166 -7.06 3.57 3.43
N ALA A 167 -6.51 3.57 2.20
CA ALA A 167 -7.10 2.79 1.11
C ALA A 167 -7.15 1.30 1.43
N TYR A 168 -6.09 0.74 2.00
CA TYR A 168 -6.07 -0.66 2.46
C TYR A 168 -6.99 -0.92 3.66
N GLU A 169 -7.13 0.07 4.55
CA GLU A 169 -8.09 -0.03 5.66
C GLU A 169 -9.53 -0.13 5.14
N GLN A 170 -9.90 0.74 4.19
CA GLN A 170 -11.21 0.73 3.56
C GLN A 170 -11.47 -0.58 2.78
N PHE A 171 -10.46 -1.12 2.11
CA PHE A 171 -10.56 -2.43 1.49
C PHE A 171 -10.85 -3.52 2.52
N GLY A 172 -10.12 -3.54 3.63
CA GLY A 172 -10.31 -4.48 4.73
C GLY A 172 -11.67 -4.35 5.44
N SER A 173 -12.31 -3.19 5.33
CA SER A 173 -13.63 -2.87 5.87
C SER A 173 -14.77 -3.02 4.84
N ASN A 174 -14.45 -3.58 3.65
CA ASN A 174 -15.40 -3.80 2.54
C ASN A 174 -16.04 -2.50 2.01
N HIS A 175 -15.27 -1.41 1.99
CA HIS A 175 -15.68 -0.11 1.48
C HIS A 175 -14.97 0.21 0.15
N ASP A 176 -15.42 -0.38 -0.96
CA ASP A 176 -14.77 -0.22 -2.27
C ASP A 176 -14.66 1.23 -2.74
N SER A 177 -15.68 2.05 -2.50
CA SER A 177 -15.65 3.47 -2.83
C SER A 177 -14.60 4.22 -2.00
N GLY A 178 -14.49 3.91 -0.72
CA GLY A 178 -13.48 4.47 0.17
C GLY A 178 -12.07 4.13 -0.28
N LEU A 179 -11.81 2.85 -0.60
CA LEU A 179 -10.56 2.39 -1.17
C LEU A 179 -10.17 3.23 -2.41
N TRP A 180 -11.10 3.38 -3.36
CA TRP A 180 -10.85 4.11 -4.60
C TRP A 180 -10.56 5.61 -4.36
N MET A 181 -11.31 6.23 -3.44
CA MET A 181 -11.12 7.65 -3.12
C MET A 181 -9.78 7.90 -2.42
N TYR A 182 -9.42 7.14 -1.38
CA TYR A 182 -8.15 7.32 -0.68
C TYR A 182 -6.94 7.01 -1.56
N LEU A 183 -7.04 5.99 -2.43
CA LEU A 183 -6.03 5.72 -3.45
C LEU A 183 -5.89 6.91 -4.41
N GLY A 184 -7.00 7.46 -4.91
CA GLY A 184 -7.00 8.63 -5.79
C GLY A 184 -6.35 9.86 -5.16
N ILE A 185 -6.61 10.12 -3.89
CA ILE A 185 -5.97 11.20 -3.12
C ILE A 185 -4.46 10.94 -3.00
N SER A 186 -4.07 9.73 -2.61
CA SER A 186 -2.65 9.34 -2.52
C SER A 186 -1.91 9.54 -3.83
N ILE A 187 -2.51 9.14 -4.96
CA ILE A 187 -1.95 9.34 -6.30
C ILE A 187 -1.80 10.83 -6.62
N ARG A 188 -2.82 11.65 -6.38
CA ARG A 188 -2.75 13.09 -6.66
C ARG A 188 -1.68 13.78 -5.84
N MET A 189 -1.60 13.48 -4.54
CA MET A 189 -0.53 14.00 -3.68
C MET A 189 0.86 13.53 -4.14
N ALA A 190 1.00 12.26 -4.55
CA ALA A 190 2.27 11.73 -5.07
C ALA A 190 2.70 12.44 -6.35
N GLN A 191 1.76 12.74 -7.25
CA GLN A 191 2.02 13.50 -8.49
C GLN A 191 2.39 14.96 -8.20
N ASP A 192 1.71 15.60 -7.26
CA ASP A 192 2.00 16.98 -6.84
C ASP A 192 3.40 17.11 -6.25
N LEU A 193 3.80 16.17 -5.40
CA LEU A 193 5.15 16.06 -4.84
C LEU A 193 6.22 15.62 -5.86
N GLY A 194 5.82 15.27 -7.08
CA GLY A 194 6.71 14.77 -8.12
C GLY A 194 7.41 13.46 -7.75
N LEU A 195 6.74 12.55 -7.02
CA LEU A 195 7.35 11.29 -6.58
C LEU A 195 7.72 10.38 -7.76
N GLN A 196 7.04 10.51 -8.91
CA GLN A 196 7.31 9.78 -10.15
C GLN A 196 8.53 10.28 -10.91
N LYS A 197 9.11 11.43 -10.49
CA LYS A 197 10.20 12.11 -11.20
C LYS A 197 11.57 11.85 -10.56
N LEU A 198 12.61 11.92 -11.38
CA LEU A 198 14.00 11.83 -10.93
C LEU A 198 14.48 13.10 -10.21
N GLN A 199 13.78 14.22 -10.39
CA GLN A 199 14.15 15.48 -9.76
C GLN A 199 14.25 15.36 -8.24
N GLY A 200 15.35 15.83 -7.69
CA GLY A 200 15.63 15.83 -6.25
C GLY A 200 16.27 14.53 -5.72
N LEU A 201 16.45 13.49 -6.56
CA LEU A 201 17.20 12.29 -6.20
C LEU A 201 18.70 12.55 -6.40
N LYS A 202 19.50 12.27 -5.38
CA LYS A 202 20.97 12.44 -5.38
C LYS A 202 21.71 11.12 -5.53
N TYR A 203 21.06 10.02 -5.11
CA TYR A 203 21.63 8.67 -5.13
C TYR A 203 21.03 7.87 -6.29
N ASN A 204 21.68 6.77 -6.66
CA ASN A 204 21.30 6.00 -7.84
C ASN A 204 19.96 5.24 -7.73
N TYR A 205 19.34 5.18 -6.56
CA TYR A 205 18.10 4.43 -6.33
C TYR A 205 16.93 4.99 -7.19
N GLY A 206 16.35 4.13 -8.02
CA GLY A 206 15.31 4.51 -8.98
C GLY A 206 15.80 5.23 -10.24
N GLN A 207 17.12 5.45 -10.38
CA GLN A 207 17.72 6.15 -11.54
C GLN A 207 18.34 5.17 -12.55
N LYS A 208 18.67 3.95 -12.12
CA LYS A 208 19.29 2.92 -12.96
C LYS A 208 18.25 1.87 -13.34
N GLY A 209 18.35 1.33 -14.56
CA GLY A 209 17.50 0.27 -15.05
C GLY A 209 16.56 0.72 -16.16
N VAL A 210 15.35 0.20 -16.17
CA VAL A 210 14.34 0.40 -17.22
C VAL A 210 13.11 1.08 -16.65
N THR A 211 12.62 2.11 -17.33
CA THR A 211 11.36 2.79 -16.97
C THR A 211 10.14 2.04 -17.54
N PRO A 212 8.93 2.22 -16.97
CA PRO A 212 7.70 1.68 -17.55
C PRO A 212 7.52 2.06 -19.04
N SER A 213 7.76 3.32 -19.39
CA SER A 213 7.67 3.81 -20.76
C SER A 213 8.64 3.11 -21.72
N ALA A 214 9.88 2.83 -21.29
CA ALA A 214 10.86 2.12 -22.11
C ALA A 214 10.44 0.67 -22.42
N VAL A 215 9.77 0.01 -21.49
CA VAL A 215 9.16 -1.32 -21.71
C VAL A 215 8.06 -1.23 -22.75
N MET A 216 7.18 -0.20 -22.68
CA MET A 216 6.09 -0.01 -23.63
C MET A 216 6.57 0.23 -25.05
N THR A 217 7.66 0.99 -25.21
CA THR A 217 8.21 1.35 -26.54
C THR A 217 9.15 0.30 -27.11
N GLY A 218 9.36 -0.82 -26.42
CA GLY A 218 10.30 -1.88 -26.84
C GLY A 218 11.79 -1.46 -26.76
N GLN A 219 12.09 -0.34 -26.11
CA GLN A 219 13.47 0.14 -25.93
C GLN A 219 14.19 -0.61 -24.79
N ALA A 220 13.46 -1.33 -23.96
CA ALA A 220 14.00 -2.11 -22.86
C ALA A 220 15.02 -3.16 -23.30
N GLY A 221 14.87 -3.76 -24.48
CA GLY A 221 15.81 -4.72 -25.03
C GLY A 221 17.17 -4.16 -25.46
N LYS A 222 17.31 -2.82 -25.52
CA LYS A 222 18.59 -2.14 -25.82
C LYS A 222 19.38 -1.81 -24.57
N LEU A 223 18.72 -1.71 -23.44
CA LEU A 223 19.31 -1.51 -22.12
C LEU A 223 19.51 -2.92 -21.52
N ARG A 224 20.70 -3.50 -21.72
CA ARG A 224 21.06 -4.79 -21.12
C ARG A 224 20.97 -4.64 -19.59
N GLU A 225 19.97 -5.25 -18.99
CA GLU A 225 19.84 -5.34 -17.52
C GLU A 225 21.07 -5.98 -16.88
N ASP A 226 21.71 -6.91 -17.61
CA ASP A 226 22.90 -7.66 -17.19
C ASP A 226 24.15 -6.77 -17.03
N GLN A 227 24.19 -5.59 -17.61
CA GLN A 227 25.33 -4.68 -17.52
C GLN A 227 25.35 -3.81 -16.25
N TYR A 228 24.22 -3.78 -15.51
CA TYR A 228 24.08 -2.99 -14.30
C TYR A 228 24.28 -3.79 -13.00
N ASP A 229 24.21 -5.12 -13.07
CA ASP A 229 24.40 -5.98 -11.90
C ASP A 229 25.88 -6.19 -11.51
N ASP A 230 26.83 -5.98 -12.45
CA ASP A 230 28.23 -6.34 -12.21
C ASP A 230 29.14 -5.21 -11.71
N LEU A 231 28.71 -3.95 -11.73
CA LEU A 231 29.64 -2.83 -11.47
C LEU A 231 29.70 -2.30 -10.04
N ASP A 232 28.72 -2.62 -9.17
CA ASP A 232 28.68 -2.08 -7.80
C ASP A 232 28.69 -3.15 -6.68
N VAL A 233 28.89 -4.44 -6.99
CA VAL A 233 28.68 -5.56 -6.04
C VAL A 233 29.76 -5.71 -4.99
N TYR A 234 30.94 -5.08 -5.15
CA TYR A 234 32.05 -5.25 -4.20
C TYR A 234 32.75 -3.94 -3.81
N GLN A 235 31.98 -2.95 -3.41
CA GLN A 235 32.55 -2.03 -2.44
C GLN A 235 32.18 -2.54 -1.04
N SER A 236 33.18 -3.09 -0.34
CA SER A 236 33.13 -3.34 1.10
C SER A 236 32.37 -2.20 1.78
N PRO A 237 31.59 -2.45 2.83
CA PRO A 237 30.90 -1.40 3.58
C PRO A 237 31.99 -0.50 4.20
N LYS A 238 32.56 0.40 3.40
CA LYS A 238 33.23 1.59 3.92
C LYS A 238 32.13 2.27 4.74
N THR A 239 32.39 2.46 5.99
CA THR A 239 31.50 3.07 6.97
C THR A 239 30.88 4.32 6.37
N ILE A 240 29.64 4.19 5.86
CA ILE A 240 28.90 5.31 5.25
C ILE A 240 28.63 6.29 6.39
N PRO A 241 28.99 7.57 6.29
CA PRO A 241 28.69 8.53 7.31
C PRO A 241 27.18 8.50 7.65
N PRO A 242 26.78 8.58 8.94
CA PRO A 242 25.39 8.46 9.35
C PRO A 242 24.42 9.42 8.64
N VAL A 243 24.90 10.63 8.32
CA VAL A 243 24.12 11.64 7.58
C VAL A 243 23.79 11.17 6.16
N ILE A 244 24.79 10.62 5.44
CA ILE A 244 24.57 10.08 4.09
C ILE A 244 23.66 8.86 4.12
N GLY A 245 23.80 8.01 5.14
CA GLY A 245 22.93 6.88 5.35
C GLY A 245 21.46 7.30 5.55
N ALA A 246 21.22 8.35 6.33
CA ALA A 246 19.88 8.89 6.57
C ALA A 246 19.27 9.53 5.30
N GLU A 247 20.06 10.24 4.49
CA GLU A 247 19.59 10.83 3.23
C GLU A 247 19.23 9.73 2.21
N ARG A 248 20.08 8.71 2.04
CA ARG A 248 19.78 7.54 1.19
C ARG A 248 18.50 6.82 1.63
N ALA A 249 18.29 6.66 2.95
CA ALA A 249 17.10 6.04 3.49
C ALA A 249 15.83 6.86 3.17
N ARG A 250 15.90 8.20 3.20
CA ARG A 250 14.77 9.07 2.81
C ARG A 250 14.47 9.00 1.32
N GLU A 251 15.49 8.99 0.46
CA GLU A 251 15.28 8.83 -0.99
C GLU A 251 14.66 7.48 -1.30
N ARG A 252 15.13 6.42 -0.66
CA ARG A 252 14.55 5.09 -0.79
C ARG A 252 13.08 5.07 -0.35
N GLU A 253 12.78 5.65 0.81
CA GLU A 253 11.41 5.79 1.30
C GLU A 253 10.51 6.51 0.28
N ARG A 254 10.98 7.60 -0.33
CA ARG A 254 10.26 8.32 -1.38
C ARG A 254 9.97 7.44 -2.59
N VAL A 255 10.97 6.75 -3.11
CA VAL A 255 10.85 5.89 -4.29
C VAL A 255 9.98 4.66 -4.00
N ASP A 256 10.17 4.01 -2.85
CA ASP A 256 9.37 2.85 -2.44
C ASP A 256 7.90 3.25 -2.17
N SER A 257 7.64 4.48 -1.67
CA SER A 257 6.28 5.02 -1.54
C SER A 257 5.61 5.15 -2.91
N PHE A 258 6.31 5.71 -3.90
CA PHE A 258 5.78 5.80 -5.26
C PHE A 258 5.44 4.42 -5.83
N TRP A 259 6.34 3.45 -5.74
CA TRP A 259 6.09 2.11 -6.28
C TRP A 259 4.98 1.36 -5.53
N SER A 260 4.76 1.66 -4.26
CA SER A 260 3.63 1.09 -3.50
C SER A 260 2.29 1.71 -3.92
N VAL A 261 2.25 3.01 -4.21
CA VAL A 261 1.07 3.68 -4.81
C VAL A 261 0.80 3.12 -6.21
N PHE A 262 1.84 2.99 -7.04
CA PHE A 262 1.76 2.38 -8.37
C PHE A 262 1.20 0.95 -8.32
N PHE A 263 1.70 0.13 -7.38
CA PHE A 263 1.22 -1.23 -7.19
C PHE A 263 -0.30 -1.27 -6.98
N LEU A 264 -0.80 -0.46 -6.04
CA LEU A 264 -2.24 -0.47 -5.72
C LEU A 264 -3.07 0.12 -6.87
N ASP A 265 -2.60 1.16 -7.56
CA ASP A 265 -3.26 1.71 -8.76
C ASP A 265 -3.45 0.63 -9.84
N ARG A 266 -2.41 -0.16 -10.13
CA ARG A 266 -2.50 -1.25 -11.10
C ARG A 266 -3.43 -2.37 -10.66
N VAL A 267 -3.34 -2.82 -9.41
CA VAL A 267 -4.17 -3.91 -8.87
C VAL A 267 -5.65 -3.53 -8.90
N ILE A 268 -6.00 -2.34 -8.43
CA ILE A 268 -7.40 -1.92 -8.34
C ILE A 268 -7.96 -1.59 -9.71
N SER A 269 -7.23 -0.91 -10.56
CA SER A 269 -7.67 -0.60 -11.92
C SER A 269 -7.92 -1.89 -12.71
N SER A 270 -6.99 -2.83 -12.66
CA SER A 270 -7.12 -4.13 -13.34
C SER A 270 -8.30 -4.94 -12.81
N GLY A 271 -8.47 -5.03 -11.49
CA GLY A 271 -9.53 -5.82 -10.87
C GLY A 271 -10.94 -5.24 -11.04
N THR A 272 -11.07 -3.94 -11.33
CA THR A 272 -12.36 -3.25 -11.45
C THR A 272 -12.69 -2.80 -12.88
N GLY A 273 -11.82 -3.07 -13.85
CA GLY A 273 -11.98 -2.62 -15.23
C GLY A 273 -11.86 -1.11 -15.41
N ARG A 274 -11.33 -0.39 -14.43
CA ARG A 274 -11.09 1.05 -14.50
C ARG A 274 -9.74 1.34 -15.17
N PRO A 275 -9.59 2.46 -15.89
CA PRO A 275 -8.29 2.83 -16.43
C PRO A 275 -7.30 3.15 -15.30
N VAL A 276 -6.03 2.84 -15.53
CA VAL A 276 -4.95 3.22 -14.62
C VAL A 276 -4.83 4.74 -14.54
N THR A 277 -4.49 5.25 -13.35
CA THR A 277 -4.34 6.68 -13.12
C THR A 277 -2.90 7.15 -13.37
N LEU A 278 -1.91 6.36 -12.94
CA LEU A 278 -0.49 6.62 -13.18
C LEU A 278 -0.10 6.08 -14.56
N ARG A 279 0.08 6.98 -15.55
CA ARG A 279 0.46 6.59 -16.91
C ARG A 279 1.96 6.30 -16.99
N ASP A 280 2.33 5.27 -17.74
CA ASP A 280 3.73 4.85 -17.90
C ASP A 280 4.62 5.96 -18.48
N GLU A 281 4.06 6.80 -19.35
CA GLU A 281 4.77 7.93 -19.98
C GLU A 281 5.13 9.06 -19.01
N ASP A 282 4.41 9.18 -17.90
CA ASP A 282 4.65 10.21 -16.88
C ASP A 282 5.67 9.77 -15.82
N ILE A 283 6.14 8.51 -15.87
CA ILE A 283 7.03 7.92 -14.87
C ILE A 283 8.47 7.96 -15.38
N GLU A 284 9.29 8.78 -14.73
CA GLU A 284 10.73 8.90 -15.01
C GLU A 284 11.55 7.88 -14.20
N LEU A 285 11.00 7.36 -13.10
CA LEU A 285 11.68 6.38 -12.26
C LEU A 285 11.88 5.06 -13.00
N CYS A 286 13.06 4.47 -12.86
CA CYS A 286 13.30 3.09 -13.25
C CYS A 286 12.66 2.12 -12.26
N PHE A 287 12.25 0.95 -12.74
CA PHE A 287 11.78 -0.13 -11.87
C PHE A 287 12.81 -0.46 -10.78
N PRO A 288 12.35 -0.86 -9.58
CA PRO A 288 13.25 -1.27 -8.50
C PRO A 288 14.17 -2.41 -8.96
N LEU A 289 15.46 -2.27 -8.69
CA LEU A 289 16.46 -3.29 -9.02
C LEU A 289 16.57 -4.34 -7.90
N GLN A 290 16.77 -5.60 -8.31
CA GLN A 290 16.95 -6.69 -7.37
C GLN A 290 18.24 -6.55 -6.56
N SER A 291 19.30 -6.04 -7.17
CA SER A 291 20.60 -5.78 -6.51
C SER A 291 20.50 -4.78 -5.37
N GLU A 292 19.55 -3.84 -5.45
CA GLU A 292 19.32 -2.79 -4.45
C GLU A 292 18.34 -3.21 -3.35
N SER A 293 17.73 -4.40 -3.45
CA SER A 293 16.65 -4.85 -2.58
C SER A 293 16.92 -6.26 -2.04
N GLN A 294 17.82 -6.33 -1.07
CA GLN A 294 18.13 -7.56 -0.35
C GLN A 294 17.54 -7.52 1.06
N LEU A 295 17.08 -8.69 1.50
CA LEU A 295 16.62 -8.90 2.87
C LEU A 295 17.82 -8.97 3.83
N PRO A 296 17.62 -8.76 5.15
CA PRO A 296 18.69 -8.85 6.13
C PRO A 296 19.46 -10.17 6.14
N ASN A 297 18.85 -11.26 5.68
CA ASN A 297 19.46 -12.58 5.54
C ASN A 297 20.22 -12.77 4.22
N GLY A 298 20.38 -11.72 3.39
CA GLY A 298 21.03 -11.77 2.09
C GLY A 298 20.20 -12.47 0.99
N TRP A 299 18.90 -12.71 1.23
CA TRP A 299 18.00 -13.20 0.21
C TRP A 299 17.43 -12.05 -0.63
N PRO A 300 17.14 -12.30 -1.93
CA PRO A 300 16.53 -11.27 -2.77
C PRO A 300 15.12 -10.94 -2.28
N ALA A 301 14.77 -9.65 -2.19
CA ALA A 301 13.41 -9.22 -1.85
C ALA A 301 12.44 -9.55 -2.99
N PRO A 302 11.21 -10.02 -2.72
CA PRO A 302 10.21 -10.30 -3.76
C PRO A 302 9.61 -9.04 -4.39
N PHE A 303 9.72 -7.88 -3.75
CA PHE A 303 9.06 -6.64 -4.18
C PHE A 303 9.49 -6.14 -5.58
N PRO A 304 10.79 -6.08 -5.96
CA PRO A 304 11.19 -5.60 -7.28
C PRO A 304 10.57 -6.38 -8.44
N PRO A 305 10.67 -7.72 -8.52
CA PRO A 305 10.03 -8.47 -9.59
C PRO A 305 8.49 -8.42 -9.51
N LEU A 306 7.92 -8.30 -8.30
CA LEU A 306 6.48 -8.13 -8.13
C LEU A 306 5.97 -6.84 -8.82
N ILE A 307 6.68 -5.72 -8.68
CA ILE A 307 6.31 -4.46 -9.35
C ILE A 307 6.36 -4.61 -10.87
N ARG A 308 7.35 -5.31 -11.43
CA ARG A 308 7.43 -5.58 -12.87
C ARG A 308 6.30 -6.45 -13.38
N ILE A 309 5.93 -7.47 -12.61
CA ILE A 309 4.83 -8.37 -12.98
C ILE A 309 3.48 -7.65 -12.89
N ILE A 310 3.28 -6.81 -11.87
CA ILE A 310 2.08 -5.98 -11.74
C ILE A 310 1.95 -4.97 -12.90
N HIS A 311 3.05 -4.36 -13.33
CA HIS A 311 3.05 -3.52 -14.52
C HIS A 311 2.58 -4.28 -15.76
N LEU A 312 3.11 -5.48 -15.97
CA LEU A 312 2.71 -6.33 -17.09
C LEU A 312 1.24 -6.77 -16.96
N TYR A 313 0.80 -7.14 -15.76
CA TYR A 313 -0.59 -7.48 -15.47
C TYR A 313 -1.55 -6.33 -15.83
N GLY A 314 -1.22 -5.10 -15.45
CA GLY A 314 -2.01 -3.93 -15.86
C GLY A 314 -2.13 -3.79 -17.39
N ARG A 315 -1.05 -3.98 -18.12
CA ARG A 315 -1.05 -3.93 -19.60
C ARG A 315 -1.94 -5.01 -20.24
N VAL A 316 -1.89 -6.23 -19.69
CA VAL A 316 -2.72 -7.36 -20.15
C VAL A 316 -4.19 -7.05 -19.91
N THR A 317 -4.53 -6.64 -18.71
CA THR A 317 -5.93 -6.36 -18.34
C THR A 317 -6.48 -5.14 -19.08
N ASP A 318 -5.69 -4.08 -19.32
CA ASP A 318 -6.10 -2.95 -20.14
C ASP A 318 -6.42 -3.38 -21.58
N LEU A 319 -5.58 -4.26 -22.16
CA LEU A 319 -5.82 -4.78 -23.50
C LEU A 319 -7.10 -5.62 -23.55
N ILE A 320 -7.33 -6.50 -22.57
CA ILE A 320 -8.49 -7.39 -22.52
C ILE A 320 -9.77 -6.61 -22.21
N ASN A 321 -9.73 -5.68 -21.26
CA ASN A 321 -10.87 -4.82 -20.94
C ASN A 321 -11.27 -3.91 -22.12
N GLY A 322 -10.35 -3.64 -23.05
CA GLY A 322 -10.61 -2.93 -24.30
C GLY A 322 -11.37 -3.77 -25.34
N ILE A 323 -11.46 -5.09 -25.16
CA ILE A 323 -12.17 -6.00 -26.08
C ILE A 323 -13.66 -6.03 -25.69
N GLN A 324 -14.47 -5.26 -26.37
CA GLN A 324 -15.93 -5.21 -26.14
C GLN A 324 -16.72 -6.18 -27.03
N ASP A 325 -16.12 -6.66 -28.12
CA ASP A 325 -16.73 -7.58 -29.09
C ASP A 325 -15.64 -8.49 -29.68
N VAL A 326 -16.03 -9.70 -30.10
CA VAL A 326 -15.15 -10.68 -30.75
C VAL A 326 -14.47 -10.07 -32.00
N ASN A 327 -15.11 -9.14 -32.69
CA ASN A 327 -14.54 -8.42 -33.85
C ASN A 327 -13.36 -7.51 -33.50
N HIS A 328 -13.17 -7.18 -32.21
CA HIS A 328 -12.01 -6.42 -31.71
C HIS A 328 -10.77 -7.30 -31.52
N VAL A 329 -10.93 -8.64 -31.55
CA VAL A 329 -9.81 -9.58 -31.49
C VAL A 329 -9.15 -9.64 -32.88
N THR A 330 -8.20 -8.79 -33.13
CA THR A 330 -7.44 -8.73 -34.37
C THR A 330 -6.14 -9.52 -34.28
N SER A 331 -5.50 -9.79 -35.41
CA SER A 331 -4.15 -10.37 -35.42
C SER A 331 -3.13 -9.52 -34.66
N ASP A 332 -3.32 -8.20 -34.61
CA ASP A 332 -2.49 -7.30 -33.80
C ASP A 332 -2.71 -7.51 -32.29
N THR A 333 -3.96 -7.64 -31.89
CA THR A 333 -4.32 -7.96 -30.48
C THR A 333 -3.64 -9.25 -30.02
N LEU A 334 -3.71 -10.31 -30.84
CA LEU A 334 -3.08 -11.60 -30.55
C LEU A 334 -1.55 -11.50 -30.49
N LYS A 335 -0.92 -10.75 -31.40
CA LYS A 335 0.51 -10.50 -31.37
C LYS A 335 0.96 -9.75 -30.11
N ARG A 336 0.18 -8.76 -29.68
CA ARG A 336 0.46 -8.00 -28.45
C ARG A 336 0.34 -8.90 -27.22
N LEU A 337 -0.68 -9.75 -27.15
CA LEU A 337 -0.82 -10.74 -26.07
C LEU A 337 0.37 -11.71 -26.04
N ALA A 338 0.72 -12.31 -27.18
CA ALA A 338 1.87 -13.21 -27.27
C ALA A 338 3.20 -12.52 -26.87
N GLY A 339 3.36 -11.23 -27.20
CA GLY A 339 4.49 -10.43 -26.73
C GLY A 339 4.53 -10.28 -25.22
N MET A 340 3.38 -10.02 -24.61
CA MET A 340 3.28 -9.87 -23.15
C MET A 340 3.51 -11.21 -22.41
N GLU A 341 3.06 -12.33 -22.97
CA GLU A 341 3.38 -13.68 -22.45
C GLU A 341 4.88 -13.97 -22.49
N SER A 342 5.53 -13.59 -23.59
CA SER A 342 6.99 -13.70 -23.73
C SER A 342 7.71 -12.81 -22.69
N ASP A 343 7.22 -11.61 -22.44
CA ASP A 343 7.76 -10.70 -21.42
C ASP A 343 7.64 -11.32 -20.01
N LEU A 344 6.48 -11.91 -19.68
CA LEU A 344 6.25 -12.59 -18.41
C LEU A 344 7.20 -13.77 -18.21
N THR A 345 7.30 -14.62 -19.24
CA THR A 345 8.22 -15.76 -19.24
C THR A 345 9.67 -15.30 -19.06
N GLY A 346 10.05 -14.21 -19.74
CA GLY A 346 11.38 -13.61 -19.61
C GLY A 346 11.66 -13.06 -18.21
N ILE A 347 10.67 -12.44 -17.55
CA ILE A 347 10.81 -11.99 -16.17
C ILE A 347 11.00 -13.19 -15.24
N TYR A 348 10.15 -14.22 -15.38
CA TYR A 348 10.19 -15.39 -14.51
C TYR A 348 11.49 -16.20 -14.64
N GLN A 349 11.99 -16.37 -15.86
CA GLN A 349 13.24 -17.09 -16.12
C GLN A 349 14.48 -16.39 -15.54
N ARG A 350 14.43 -15.06 -15.42
CA ARG A 350 15.51 -14.25 -14.83
C ARG A 350 15.40 -14.09 -13.32
N LEU A 351 14.36 -14.64 -12.69
CA LEU A 351 14.29 -14.65 -11.24
C LEU A 351 15.45 -15.45 -10.63
N SER A 352 16.01 -14.93 -9.53
CA SER A 352 16.94 -15.71 -8.72
C SER A 352 16.34 -17.07 -8.36
N PRO A 353 17.10 -18.18 -8.35
CA PRO A 353 16.61 -19.49 -7.91
C PRO A 353 15.92 -19.48 -6.54
N ARG A 354 16.29 -18.54 -5.66
CA ARG A 354 15.66 -18.35 -4.35
C ARG A 354 14.26 -17.73 -4.44
N LEU A 355 13.94 -17.03 -5.54
CA LEU A 355 12.62 -16.48 -5.81
C LEU A 355 11.70 -17.46 -6.56
N HIS A 356 12.17 -18.60 -7.04
CA HIS A 356 11.31 -19.61 -7.65
C HIS A 356 10.42 -20.29 -6.59
N PHE A 357 9.17 -20.57 -6.97
CA PHE A 357 8.19 -21.18 -6.06
C PHE A 357 8.55 -22.63 -5.77
N ASN A 358 8.84 -22.91 -4.51
CA ASN A 358 8.93 -24.25 -3.93
C ASN A 358 8.72 -24.15 -2.41
N ALA A 359 8.45 -25.29 -1.79
CA ALA A 359 8.12 -25.34 -0.36
C ALA A 359 9.26 -24.81 0.54
N ALA A 360 10.51 -25.05 0.20
CA ALA A 360 11.66 -24.60 0.99
C ALA A 360 11.82 -23.07 0.90
N ASN A 361 11.75 -22.50 -0.31
CA ASN A 361 11.81 -21.06 -0.51
C ASN A 361 10.64 -20.36 0.17
N PHE A 362 9.42 -20.90 0.01
CA PHE A 362 8.24 -20.33 0.68
C PHE A 362 8.42 -20.27 2.19
N GLN A 363 8.82 -21.37 2.82
CA GLN A 363 9.07 -21.39 4.27
C GLN A 363 10.17 -20.39 4.69
N ALA A 364 11.23 -20.25 3.88
CA ALA A 364 12.28 -19.27 4.14
C ALA A 364 11.77 -17.82 4.09
N TYR A 365 10.91 -17.48 3.10
CA TYR A 365 10.28 -16.15 3.01
C TYR A 365 9.26 -15.91 4.12
N VAL A 366 8.48 -16.91 4.52
CA VAL A 366 7.59 -16.81 5.68
C VAL A 366 8.40 -16.51 6.94
N LYS A 367 9.51 -17.23 7.15
CA LYS A 367 10.42 -16.99 8.29
C LYS A 367 11.05 -15.59 8.25
N ALA A 368 11.33 -15.07 7.05
CA ALA A 368 11.83 -13.72 6.83
C ALA A 368 10.74 -12.64 6.91
N LYS A 369 9.47 -13.00 7.17
CA LYS A 369 8.29 -12.12 7.15
C LYS A 369 7.96 -11.50 5.78
N GLU A 370 8.40 -12.14 4.71
CA GLU A 370 8.19 -11.74 3.30
C GLU A 370 7.23 -12.70 2.56
N GLY A 371 6.56 -13.58 3.29
CA GLY A 371 5.70 -14.61 2.70
C GLY A 371 4.58 -14.05 1.84
N THR A 372 3.98 -12.93 2.22
CA THR A 372 2.89 -12.28 1.46
C THR A 372 3.38 -11.81 0.09
N ASN A 373 4.48 -11.06 0.03
CA ASN A 373 5.04 -10.59 -1.24
C ASN A 373 5.52 -11.75 -2.12
N PHE A 374 6.09 -12.79 -1.50
CA PHE A 374 6.51 -13.99 -2.22
C PHE A 374 5.32 -14.73 -2.85
N ILE A 375 4.21 -14.90 -2.12
CA ILE A 375 2.99 -15.51 -2.68
C ILE A 375 2.39 -14.64 -3.76
N LEU A 376 2.29 -13.32 -3.55
CA LEU A 376 1.73 -12.39 -4.53
C LEU A 376 2.51 -12.41 -5.84
N LEU A 377 3.85 -12.48 -5.78
CA LEU A 377 4.71 -12.61 -6.95
C LEU A 377 4.29 -13.80 -7.83
N HIS A 378 4.02 -14.95 -7.22
CA HIS A 378 3.64 -16.16 -7.95
C HIS A 378 2.16 -16.21 -8.33
N PHE A 379 1.28 -15.72 -7.46
CA PHE A 379 -0.17 -15.65 -7.73
C PHE A 379 -0.46 -14.78 -8.94
N VAL A 380 0.12 -13.58 -9.00
CA VAL A 380 -0.07 -12.66 -10.14
C VAL A 380 0.55 -13.24 -11.41
N SER A 381 1.69 -13.94 -11.31
CA SER A 381 2.31 -14.62 -12.45
C SER A 381 1.40 -15.71 -13.03
N VAL A 382 0.82 -16.57 -12.19
CA VAL A 382 -0.11 -17.63 -12.61
C VAL A 382 -1.40 -17.06 -13.16
N HIS A 383 -1.94 -16.01 -12.54
CA HIS A 383 -3.16 -15.36 -13.00
C HIS A 383 -2.98 -14.74 -14.39
N ASN A 384 -1.84 -14.11 -14.66
CA ASN A 384 -1.49 -13.63 -16.01
C ASN A 384 -1.57 -14.77 -17.03
N VAL A 385 -0.96 -15.94 -16.76
CA VAL A 385 -1.01 -17.10 -17.67
C VAL A 385 -2.43 -17.58 -17.89
N SER A 386 -3.23 -17.72 -16.83
CA SER A 386 -4.64 -18.17 -16.90
C SER A 386 -5.51 -17.23 -17.74
N VAL A 387 -5.26 -15.92 -17.67
CA VAL A 387 -5.98 -14.93 -18.48
C VAL A 387 -5.65 -15.09 -19.97
N TYR A 388 -4.38 -15.40 -20.32
CA TYR A 388 -4.00 -15.71 -21.71
C TYR A 388 -4.72 -16.95 -22.24
N ASP A 389 -4.69 -18.05 -21.49
CA ASP A 389 -5.32 -19.32 -21.91
C ASP A 389 -6.82 -19.17 -22.14
N SER A 390 -7.52 -18.41 -21.28
CA SER A 390 -8.95 -18.19 -21.41
C SER A 390 -9.36 -17.28 -22.57
N THR A 391 -8.43 -16.47 -23.09
CA THR A 391 -8.69 -15.53 -24.21
C THR A 391 -8.38 -16.16 -25.58
N LEU A 392 -7.53 -17.21 -25.60
CA LEU A 392 -7.07 -17.88 -26.82
C LEU A 392 -7.81 -19.22 -27.08
N GLY A 393 -8.51 -19.79 -26.11
CA GLY A 393 -9.34 -20.99 -26.20
C GLY A 393 -10.81 -20.69 -26.47
#